data_ea70a6b2d41e5ba09bbc8127b2aa1a9d
#
_entry.id   ea70a6b2d41e5ba09bbc8127b2aa1a9d
#
_cell.length_a   1.000
_cell.length_b   1.000
_cell.length_c   1.000
_cell.angle_alpha   90.00
_cell.angle_beta   90.00
_cell.angle_gamma   90.00
#
_symmetry.space_group_name_H-M   'P 1'
#
loop_
_entity.id
_entity.type
_entity.pdbx_description
1 polymer ?
#
loop_
_entity_poly.entity_id
_entity_poly.type
_entity_poly.pdbx_seq_one_letter_code
_entity_poly.pdbx_strand_id
1 'polypeptide(L)'
;MKTLFLILALSVSAMAQQQDTFYCIQIMSTKTPQYIRAEHLAMCTLDSAKVEQAGEYYRILFVYETEMEADYMIATWQRAHKDAFICRRTRQEVEQLKNFVAKS
;
A
#
# COMPACT_ATOMS: atom_id res chain seq x y z
N MET A 1 15.20 15.65 37.77
CA MET A 1 15.15 16.37 36.49
C MET A 1 15.74 15.60 35.34
N LYS A 2 16.95 15.07 35.49
CA LYS A 2 17.56 14.29 34.39
C LYS A 2 16.75 13.04 34.05
N THR A 3 16.17 12.39 35.03
CA THR A 3 15.37 11.19 34.84
C THR A 3 14.09 11.49 34.04
N LEU A 4 13.44 12.60 34.37
CA LEU A 4 12.24 13.03 33.67
C LEU A 4 12.55 13.36 32.20
N PHE A 5 13.67 14.01 31.97
CA PHE A 5 14.10 14.35 30.63
C PHE A 5 14.37 13.10 29.78
N LEU A 6 14.98 12.09 30.40
CA LEU A 6 15.25 10.82 29.74
C LEU A 6 13.97 10.10 29.35
N ILE A 7 12.98 10.11 30.22
CA ILE A 7 11.68 9.49 29.92
C ILE A 7 11.01 10.19 28.73
N LEU A 8 11.10 11.51 28.72
CA LEU A 8 10.53 12.30 27.61
C LEU A 8 11.21 11.97 26.29
N ALA A 9 12.54 11.85 26.32
CA ALA A 9 13.31 11.49 25.13
C ALA A 9 12.93 10.11 24.59
N LEU A 10 12.72 9.14 25.49
CA LEU A 10 12.29 7.80 25.08
C LEU A 10 10.89 7.82 24.49
N SER A 11 9.97 8.62 25.04
CA SER A 11 8.64 8.76 24.50
C SER A 11 8.66 9.37 23.10
N VAL A 12 9.48 10.38 22.89
CA VAL A 12 9.64 11.01 21.58
C VAL A 12 10.21 10.04 20.58
N SER A 13 11.22 9.25 21.00
CA SER A 13 11.79 8.22 20.12
C SER A 13 10.76 7.17 19.73
N ALA A 14 9.94 6.73 20.68
CA ALA A 14 8.89 5.75 20.40
C ALA A 14 7.84 6.32 19.43
N MET A 15 7.47 7.58 19.58
CA MET A 15 6.53 8.25 18.69
C MET A 15 7.13 8.51 17.31
N ALA A 16 8.44 8.73 17.26
CA ALA A 16 9.14 8.93 16.00
C ALA A 16 9.42 7.63 15.27
N GLN A 17 9.30 6.49 15.94
CA GLN A 17 9.43 5.21 15.29
C GLN A 17 8.37 5.08 14.21
N GLN A 18 8.83 4.93 13.01
CA GLN A 18 7.95 4.77 11.89
C GLN A 18 7.46 3.33 11.82
N GLN A 19 6.29 3.18 11.26
CA GLN A 19 5.72 1.87 11.01
C GLN A 19 6.59 1.07 10.05
N ASP A 20 6.90 -0.17 10.40
CA ASP A 20 7.76 -1.02 9.59
C ASP A 20 7.00 -1.91 8.63
N THR A 21 5.74 -2.17 8.91
CA THR A 21 4.92 -3.08 8.11
C THR A 21 3.68 -2.37 7.64
N PHE A 22 3.41 -2.52 6.36
CA PHE A 22 2.19 -2.01 5.72
C PHE A 22 1.39 -3.18 5.16
N TYR A 23 0.09 -2.97 5.04
CA TYR A 23 -0.83 -3.97 4.51
C TYR A 23 -1.33 -3.48 3.16
N CYS A 24 -1.17 -4.32 2.15
CA CYS A 24 -1.49 -3.92 0.79
C CYS A 24 -2.58 -4.83 0.23
N ILE A 25 -3.39 -4.28 -0.64
CA ILE A 25 -4.32 -5.09 -1.42
C ILE A 25 -3.82 -5.10 -2.84
N GLN A 26 -3.44 -6.28 -3.31
CA GLN A 26 -3.05 -6.46 -4.71
C GLN A 26 -4.30 -6.77 -5.51
N ILE A 27 -4.58 -5.97 -6.51
CA ILE A 27 -5.78 -6.14 -7.32
C ILE A 27 -5.53 -6.80 -8.65
N MET A 28 -4.32 -6.69 -9.17
CA MET A 28 -3.99 -7.35 -10.43
C MET A 28 -2.48 -7.44 -10.62
N SER A 29 -2.08 -8.32 -11.52
CA SER A 29 -0.71 -8.46 -11.98
C SER A 29 -0.75 -8.50 -13.51
N THR A 30 0.11 -7.72 -14.16
CA THR A 30 0.09 -7.60 -15.61
C THR A 30 1.49 -7.36 -16.14
N LYS A 31 1.74 -7.79 -17.37
CA LYS A 31 2.98 -7.48 -18.09
C LYS A 31 2.91 -6.11 -18.76
N THR A 32 1.72 -5.56 -18.93
CA THR A 32 1.48 -4.35 -19.71
C THR A 32 0.67 -3.33 -18.93
N PRO A 33 1.25 -2.76 -17.83
CA PRO A 33 0.50 -1.81 -16.99
C PRO A 33 0.12 -0.54 -17.75
N GLN A 34 0.86 -0.20 -18.80
CA GLN A 34 0.60 1.00 -19.58
C GLN A 34 -0.74 0.95 -20.32
N TYR A 35 -1.36 -0.20 -20.44
CA TYR A 35 -2.67 -0.34 -21.10
C TYR A 35 -3.84 -0.35 -20.14
N ILE A 36 -3.58 -0.27 -18.84
CA ILE A 36 -4.64 -0.25 -17.84
C ILE A 36 -5.28 1.14 -17.82
N ARG A 37 -6.59 1.18 -17.98
CA ARG A 37 -7.36 2.42 -17.92
C ARG A 37 -7.97 2.59 -16.54
N ALA A 38 -8.33 3.83 -16.22
CA ALA A 38 -8.98 4.15 -14.95
C ALA A 38 -10.23 3.32 -14.71
N GLU A 39 -11.01 3.05 -15.75
CA GLU A 39 -12.23 2.27 -15.66
C GLU A 39 -12.01 0.83 -15.22
N HIS A 40 -10.80 0.28 -15.46
CA HIS A 40 -10.45 -1.06 -15.02
C HIS A 40 -10.20 -1.12 -13.52
N LEU A 41 -9.98 0.01 -12.89
CA LEU A 41 -9.73 0.12 -11.47
C LEU A 41 -10.95 0.64 -10.72
N ALA A 42 -12.13 0.16 -11.11
CA ALA A 42 -13.40 0.62 -10.55
C ALA A 42 -13.29 0.91 -9.05
N MET A 43 -13.82 2.01 -8.61
CA MET A 43 -13.87 2.50 -7.22
C MET A 43 -12.68 3.35 -6.78
N CYS A 44 -11.85 3.83 -7.66
CA CYS A 44 -10.62 4.43 -7.20
C CYS A 44 -10.57 5.91 -7.16
N THR A 45 -10.02 6.35 -6.07
CA THR A 45 -9.11 7.46 -6.16
C THR A 45 -7.80 6.89 -6.72
N LEU A 46 -7.55 7.10 -7.98
CA LEU A 46 -6.34 6.59 -8.66
C LEU A 46 -5.05 7.05 -8.00
N ASP A 47 -5.13 8.13 -7.23
CA ASP A 47 -3.99 8.72 -6.56
C ASP A 47 -3.34 7.78 -5.55
N SER A 48 -4.06 6.79 -5.07
CA SER A 48 -3.53 5.85 -4.08
C SER A 48 -3.04 4.54 -4.68
N ALA A 49 -3.20 4.32 -5.98
CA ALA A 49 -2.73 3.11 -6.63
C ALA A 49 -1.21 3.15 -6.78
N LYS A 50 -0.56 2.04 -6.46
CA LYS A 50 0.89 1.88 -6.56
C LYS A 50 1.24 0.74 -7.48
N VAL A 51 2.42 0.81 -8.07
CA VAL A 51 2.95 -0.23 -8.96
C VAL A 51 4.21 -0.81 -8.36
N GLU A 52 4.26 -2.13 -8.28
CA GLU A 52 5.44 -2.87 -7.86
C GLU A 52 5.89 -3.75 -9.02
N GLN A 53 7.14 -3.61 -9.42
CA GLN A 53 7.69 -4.48 -10.46
C GLN A 53 8.22 -5.77 -9.85
N ALA A 54 7.78 -6.89 -10.40
CA ALA A 54 8.21 -8.22 -9.96
C ALA A 54 8.59 -9.03 -11.20
N GLY A 55 9.88 -8.96 -11.60
CA GLY A 55 10.34 -9.57 -12.83
C GLY A 55 9.69 -8.94 -14.04
N GLU A 56 9.02 -9.74 -14.85
CA GLU A 56 8.31 -9.26 -16.03
C GLU A 56 6.93 -8.71 -15.73
N TYR A 57 6.47 -8.87 -14.49
CA TYR A 57 5.11 -8.48 -14.10
C TYR A 57 5.13 -7.19 -13.31
N TYR A 58 4.04 -6.47 -13.41
CA TYR A 58 3.78 -5.28 -12.61
C TYR A 58 2.52 -5.54 -11.81
N ARG A 59 2.63 -5.37 -10.50
CA ARG A 59 1.52 -5.58 -9.58
C ARG A 59 0.93 -4.24 -9.23
N ILE A 60 -0.40 -4.16 -9.28
CA ILE A 60 -1.12 -2.94 -8.88
C ILE A 60 -1.60 -3.17 -7.46
N LEU A 61 -1.17 -2.28 -6.57
CA LEU A 61 -1.41 -2.39 -5.13
C LEU A 61 -2.04 -1.12 -4.57
N PHE A 62 -2.80 -1.30 -3.50
CA PHE A 62 -3.24 -0.20 -2.66
C PHE A 62 -2.66 -0.41 -1.27
N VAL A 63 -2.04 0.62 -0.71
CA VAL A 63 -1.29 0.53 0.55
C VAL A 63 -2.13 1.09 1.69
N TYR A 64 -2.27 0.30 2.75
CA TYR A 64 -2.98 0.70 3.97
C TYR A 64 -2.01 0.61 5.15
N GLU A 65 -2.17 1.52 6.10
CA GLU A 65 -1.27 1.57 7.26
C GLU A 65 -1.58 0.47 8.28
N THR A 66 -2.83 0.04 8.36
CA THR A 66 -3.26 -0.95 9.36
C THR A 66 -3.91 -2.15 8.70
N GLU A 67 -3.79 -3.29 9.38
CA GLU A 67 -4.46 -4.52 8.97
C GLU A 67 -5.97 -4.34 8.97
N MET A 68 -6.49 -3.60 9.94
CA MET A 68 -7.92 -3.34 10.05
C MET A 68 -8.46 -2.62 8.82
N GLU A 69 -7.74 -1.63 8.31
CA GLU A 69 -8.13 -0.93 7.10
C GLU A 69 -8.16 -1.85 5.89
N ALA A 70 -7.12 -2.68 5.75
CA ALA A 70 -7.05 -3.64 4.65
C ALA A 70 -8.18 -4.66 4.74
N ASP A 71 -8.43 -5.20 5.93
CA ASP A 71 -9.52 -6.15 6.14
C ASP A 71 -10.89 -5.55 5.84
N TYR A 72 -11.05 -4.27 6.15
CA TYR A 72 -12.29 -3.56 5.86
C TYR A 72 -12.49 -3.40 4.34
N MET A 73 -11.41 -3.12 3.62
CA MET A 73 -11.48 -2.81 2.20
C MET A 73 -11.45 -4.03 1.28
N ILE A 74 -10.96 -5.17 1.76
CA ILE A 74 -10.74 -6.31 0.86
C ILE A 74 -12.02 -6.80 0.18
N ALA A 75 -13.11 -6.87 0.90
CA ALA A 75 -14.39 -7.33 0.33
C ALA A 75 -14.86 -6.39 -0.79
N THR A 76 -14.65 -5.10 -0.61
CA THR A 76 -15.00 -4.10 -1.60
C THR A 76 -14.16 -4.26 -2.87
N TRP A 77 -12.85 -4.46 -2.71
CA TRP A 77 -11.96 -4.69 -3.84
C TRP A 77 -12.28 -5.98 -4.58
N GLN A 78 -12.64 -7.04 -3.84
CA GLN A 78 -12.96 -8.32 -4.44
C GLN A 78 -14.22 -8.30 -5.30
N ARG A 79 -15.10 -7.35 -5.08
CA ARG A 79 -16.27 -7.17 -5.94
C ARG A 79 -15.89 -6.76 -7.36
N ALA A 80 -14.87 -5.93 -7.48
CA ALA A 80 -14.39 -5.45 -8.78
C ALA A 80 -13.26 -6.33 -9.32
N HIS A 81 -12.46 -6.90 -8.44
CA HIS A 81 -11.30 -7.72 -8.78
C HIS A 81 -11.32 -8.96 -7.91
N LYS A 82 -11.96 -10.01 -8.39
CA LYS A 82 -12.30 -11.16 -7.56
C LYS A 82 -11.06 -11.87 -6.99
N ASP A 83 -9.91 -11.72 -7.62
CA ASP A 83 -8.66 -12.34 -7.18
C ASP A 83 -7.83 -11.41 -6.28
N ALA A 84 -8.38 -10.27 -5.88
CA ALA A 84 -7.68 -9.36 -4.98
C ALA A 84 -7.39 -10.04 -3.63
N PHE A 85 -6.22 -9.75 -3.09
CA PHE A 85 -5.81 -10.34 -1.82
C PHE A 85 -4.94 -9.37 -1.03
N ILE A 86 -4.88 -9.61 0.29
CA ILE A 86 -4.06 -8.82 1.19
C ILE A 86 -2.65 -9.40 1.22
N CYS A 87 -1.66 -8.53 1.14
CA CYS A 87 -0.26 -8.89 1.28
C CYS A 87 0.43 -7.87 2.18
N ARG A 88 1.64 -8.18 2.61
CA ARG A 88 2.41 -7.30 3.49
C ARG A 88 3.61 -6.77 2.76
N ARG A 89 4.00 -5.54 3.09
CA ARG A 89 5.22 -4.94 2.57
C ARG A 89 5.91 -4.19 3.68
N THR A 90 7.23 -4.21 3.66
CA THR A 90 8.03 -3.42 4.58
C THR A 90 7.99 -1.94 4.16
N ARG A 91 8.41 -1.08 5.07
CA ARG A 91 8.55 0.35 4.74
C ARG A 91 9.44 0.56 3.52
N GLN A 92 10.57 -0.14 3.47
CA GLN A 92 11.49 0.01 2.34
C GLN A 92 10.85 -0.40 1.03
N GLU A 93 10.09 -1.48 1.04
CA GLU A 93 9.38 -1.93 -0.15
C GLU A 93 8.33 -0.91 -0.59
N VAL A 94 7.59 -0.34 0.38
CA VAL A 94 6.57 0.67 0.08
C VAL A 94 7.19 1.93 -0.51
N GLU A 95 8.33 2.35 0.03
CA GLU A 95 9.04 3.54 -0.46
C GLU A 95 9.53 3.38 -1.89
N GLN A 96 9.74 2.16 -2.34
CA GLN A 96 10.18 1.87 -3.70
C GLN A 96 9.02 1.75 -4.70
N LEU A 97 7.78 1.71 -4.22
CA LEU A 97 6.63 1.64 -5.10
C LEU A 97 6.47 2.95 -5.86
N LYS A 98 6.08 2.82 -7.11
CA LYS A 98 5.81 3.98 -7.97
C LYS A 98 4.32 4.25 -8.01
N ASN A 99 3.96 5.50 -8.21
CA ASN A 99 2.57 5.85 -8.40
C ASN A 99 2.08 5.28 -9.73
N PHE A 100 0.89 4.73 -9.71
CA PHE A 100 0.26 4.24 -10.92
C PHE A 100 -0.40 5.40 -11.65
N VAL A 101 -0.16 5.48 -12.95
CA VAL A 101 -0.80 6.46 -13.81
C VAL A 101 -1.62 5.70 -14.84
N ALA A 102 -2.93 5.83 -14.72
CA ALA A 102 -3.84 5.14 -15.62
C ALA A 102 -3.77 5.78 -17.01
N LYS A 103 -3.99 4.94 -18.04
CA LYS A 103 -4.11 5.42 -19.39
C LYS A 103 -5.38 6.25 -19.53
N SER A 104 -5.23 7.44 -20.07
CA SER A 104 -6.37 8.34 -20.32
C SER A 104 -7.06 8.00 -21.62
#